data_45e2c7140b692603368d86d4d6f4104b
#
_entry.id   45e2c7140b692603368d86d4d6f4104b
#
_cell.length_a   1.000
_cell.length_b   1.000
_cell.length_c   1.000
_cell.angle_alpha   90.00
_cell.angle_beta   90.00
_cell.angle_gamma   90.00
#
_symmetry.space_group_name_H-M   'P 1'
#
loop_
_entity.id
_entity.type
_entity.pdbx_description
1 polymer ?
#
loop_
_entity_poly.entity_id
_entity_poly.type
_entity_poly.pdbx_seq_one_letter_code
_entity_poly.pdbx_strand_id
1 'polypeptide(L)'
;EVSEATLMATFTPGQDAQRLASSKLNVPRIGVRFRLPSDMNQVEYFGRGPGENYIDRNASSFVDLYRTTADQMYTNNYVRPQENGHRTDTRWVELTRKGGKGLLIRADSTIGFNALRNSVEDFDSEEAISRPRQWTNFTPEEVANHNEEKAKNVIRRMTHVNDITPRNFVEVCIDMKQQGIAGYDSWGDRPLP
;
A
#
# COMPACT_ATOMS: atom_id res chain seq x y z
N GLU A 1 19.84 -19.59 -16.45
CA GLU A 1 18.53 -20.13 -16.85
C GLU A 1 17.49 -19.08 -16.46
N VAL A 2 16.81 -18.51 -17.43
CA VAL A 2 15.73 -17.54 -17.20
C VAL A 2 14.44 -18.32 -17.25
N SER A 3 13.73 -18.41 -16.12
CA SER A 3 12.39 -18.98 -16.08
C SER A 3 11.38 -17.84 -16.25
N GLU A 4 10.56 -17.90 -17.27
CA GLU A 4 9.46 -16.97 -17.46
C GLU A 4 8.19 -17.58 -16.87
N ALA A 5 7.52 -16.83 -16.01
CA ALA A 5 6.21 -17.18 -15.48
C ALA A 5 5.22 -16.08 -15.84
N THR A 6 4.17 -16.44 -16.55
CA THR A 6 3.06 -15.53 -16.84
C THR A 6 1.98 -15.73 -15.78
N LEU A 7 1.72 -14.69 -14.98
CA LEU A 7 0.61 -14.67 -14.05
C LEU A 7 -0.61 -14.05 -14.73
N MET A 8 -1.58 -14.88 -15.07
CA MET A 8 -2.90 -14.43 -15.50
C MET A 8 -3.85 -14.47 -14.30
N ALA A 9 -4.16 -13.33 -13.74
CA ALA A 9 -5.17 -13.22 -12.68
C ALA A 9 -6.52 -12.84 -13.32
N THR A 10 -7.43 -13.82 -13.38
CA THR A 10 -8.82 -13.55 -13.76
C THR A 10 -9.62 -13.27 -12.50
N PHE A 11 -10.11 -12.05 -12.35
CA PHE A 11 -10.97 -11.68 -11.26
C PHE A 11 -12.44 -11.90 -11.67
N THR A 12 -13.08 -12.90 -11.09
CA THR A 12 -14.53 -13.09 -11.25
C THR A 12 -15.21 -12.44 -10.04
N PRO A 13 -15.94 -11.34 -10.22
CA PRO A 13 -16.64 -10.71 -9.11
C PRO A 13 -17.70 -11.67 -8.56
N GLY A 14 -17.61 -12.02 -7.28
CA GLY A 14 -18.66 -12.77 -6.58
C GLY A 14 -19.89 -11.89 -6.31
N GLN A 15 -20.94 -12.49 -5.74
CA GLN A 15 -22.18 -11.76 -5.38
C GLN A 15 -21.92 -10.55 -4.46
N ASP A 16 -20.89 -10.61 -3.64
CA ASP A 16 -20.48 -9.49 -2.78
C ASP A 16 -19.90 -8.32 -3.56
N ALA A 17 -19.26 -8.56 -4.68
CA ALA A 17 -18.77 -7.50 -5.56
C ALA A 17 -19.91 -6.76 -6.27
N GLN A 18 -21.00 -7.46 -6.59
CA GLN A 18 -22.20 -6.80 -7.13
C GLN A 18 -22.91 -5.93 -6.07
N ARG A 19 -22.90 -6.36 -4.80
CA ARG A 19 -23.38 -5.54 -3.67
C ARG A 19 -22.50 -4.32 -3.45
N LEU A 20 -21.18 -4.47 -3.54
CA LEU A 20 -20.22 -3.37 -3.45
C LEU A 20 -20.42 -2.35 -4.58
N ALA A 21 -20.63 -2.81 -5.81
CA ALA A 21 -20.91 -1.93 -6.96
C ALA A 21 -22.22 -1.16 -6.79
N SER A 22 -23.24 -1.79 -6.21
CA SER A 22 -24.53 -1.13 -5.94
C SER A 22 -24.51 -0.16 -4.76
N SER A 23 -23.57 -0.32 -3.83
CA SER A 23 -23.46 0.49 -2.61
C SER A 23 -22.63 1.76 -2.76
N LYS A 24 -22.12 2.08 -3.95
CA LYS A 24 -21.20 3.21 -4.22
C LYS A 24 -19.91 3.16 -3.39
N LEU A 25 -19.52 2.00 -2.87
CA LEU A 25 -18.26 1.81 -2.19
C LEU A 25 -17.15 1.71 -3.23
N ASN A 26 -16.14 2.53 -3.08
CA ASN A 26 -14.94 2.44 -3.90
C ASN A 26 -14.06 1.30 -3.41
N VAL A 27 -13.50 0.52 -4.33
CA VAL A 27 -12.44 -0.44 -4.01
C VAL A 27 -11.12 0.33 -4.00
N PRO A 28 -10.44 0.44 -2.85
CA PRO A 28 -9.27 1.31 -2.74
C PRO A 28 -8.06 0.79 -3.52
N ARG A 29 -7.97 -0.52 -3.72
CA ARG A 29 -6.83 -1.15 -4.38
C ARG A 29 -7.22 -2.47 -5.04
N ILE A 30 -6.70 -2.71 -6.23
CA ILE A 30 -6.79 -4.00 -6.93
C ILE A 30 -5.39 -4.37 -7.40
N GLY A 31 -4.83 -5.43 -6.85
CA GLY A 31 -3.47 -5.83 -7.15
C GLY A 31 -3.09 -7.15 -6.50
N VAL A 32 -1.81 -7.46 -6.56
CA VAL A 32 -1.20 -8.62 -5.89
C VAL A 32 -0.12 -8.15 -4.91
N ARG A 33 0.03 -8.90 -3.84
CA ARG A 33 1.05 -8.67 -2.81
C ARG A 33 1.81 -9.96 -2.56
N PHE A 34 3.12 -9.86 -2.50
CA PHE A 34 4.00 -10.99 -2.19
C PHE A 34 5.28 -10.53 -1.49
N ARG A 35 6.03 -11.47 -0.94
CA ARG A 35 7.27 -11.20 -0.22
C ARG A 35 8.45 -11.84 -0.90
N LEU A 36 9.55 -11.11 -0.94
CA LEU A 36 10.86 -11.55 -1.39
C LEU A 36 11.83 -11.57 -0.21
N PRO A 37 12.90 -12.36 -0.29
CA PRO A 37 13.99 -12.28 0.67
C PRO A 37 14.56 -10.87 0.78
N SER A 38 14.98 -10.47 1.96
CA SER A 38 15.47 -9.11 2.26
C SER A 38 16.70 -8.68 1.48
N ASP A 39 17.45 -9.64 0.94
CA ASP A 39 18.62 -9.40 0.08
C ASP A 39 18.23 -9.04 -1.37
N MET A 40 16.96 -9.23 -1.77
CA MET A 40 16.41 -8.77 -3.04
C MET A 40 15.90 -7.33 -2.93
N ASN A 41 16.75 -6.44 -2.47
CA ASN A 41 16.39 -5.06 -2.14
C ASN A 41 16.80 -4.02 -3.18
N GLN A 42 17.50 -4.41 -4.25
CA GLN A 42 17.83 -3.50 -5.34
C GLN A 42 16.63 -3.37 -6.26
N VAL A 43 16.22 -2.16 -6.55
CA VAL A 43 15.01 -1.85 -7.35
C VAL A 43 15.43 -0.99 -8.53
N GLU A 44 15.15 -1.46 -9.74
CA GLU A 44 15.24 -0.68 -10.97
C GLU A 44 13.87 -0.68 -11.64
N TYR A 45 13.40 0.47 -12.12
CA TYR A 45 12.09 0.55 -12.74
C TYR A 45 12.00 1.66 -13.78
N PHE A 46 11.12 1.46 -14.75
CA PHE A 46 10.75 2.46 -15.74
C PHE A 46 9.31 2.90 -15.48
N GLY A 47 9.16 4.08 -14.90
CA GLY A 47 7.89 4.62 -14.41
C GLY A 47 8.05 6.03 -13.86
N ARG A 48 7.04 6.53 -13.14
CA ARG A 48 7.14 7.85 -12.51
C ARG A 48 7.96 7.79 -11.23
N GLY A 49 8.85 8.78 -11.09
CA GLY A 49 9.74 8.90 -9.93
C GLY A 49 10.42 10.27 -9.86
N PRO A 50 11.54 10.36 -9.10
CA PRO A 50 12.13 9.33 -8.24
C PRO A 50 11.39 9.10 -6.92
N GLY A 51 10.67 10.11 -6.41
CA GLY A 51 9.91 10.05 -5.17
C GLY A 51 8.60 9.26 -5.29
N GLU A 52 7.99 8.98 -4.14
CA GLU A 52 6.66 8.38 -4.14
C GLU A 52 5.66 9.30 -4.84
N ASN A 53 4.72 8.68 -5.52
CA ASN A 53 3.67 9.39 -6.21
C ASN A 53 2.42 8.50 -6.32
N TYR A 54 1.28 9.15 -6.38
CA TYR A 54 -0.04 8.55 -6.44
C TYR A 54 -0.83 9.21 -7.56
N ILE A 55 -1.92 8.63 -8.00
CA ILE A 55 -2.69 9.10 -9.15
C ILE A 55 -3.14 10.57 -9.02
N ASP A 56 -3.38 11.03 -7.80
CA ASP A 56 -3.81 12.39 -7.45
C ASP A 56 -2.64 13.35 -7.17
N ARG A 57 -1.41 12.86 -7.07
CA ARG A 57 -0.20 13.64 -6.80
C ARG A 57 1.02 13.11 -7.53
N ASN A 58 0.96 13.03 -8.83
CA ASN A 58 2.04 12.55 -9.68
C ASN A 58 2.56 13.59 -10.70
N ALA A 59 1.99 14.79 -10.71
CA ALA A 59 2.35 15.82 -11.69
C ALA A 59 3.82 16.26 -11.59
N SER A 60 4.42 16.19 -10.39
CA SER A 60 5.84 16.50 -10.16
C SER A 60 6.78 15.32 -10.43
N SER A 61 6.25 14.16 -10.77
CA SER A 61 7.03 12.94 -11.01
C SER A 61 7.10 12.64 -12.50
N PHE A 62 8.31 12.51 -13.02
CA PHE A 62 8.54 12.27 -14.44
C PHE A 62 8.74 10.78 -14.72
N VAL A 63 8.35 10.35 -15.91
CA VAL A 63 8.59 8.98 -16.38
C VAL A 63 10.03 8.88 -16.86
N ASP A 64 10.82 8.04 -16.20
CA ASP A 64 12.23 7.79 -16.54
C ASP A 64 12.66 6.43 -15.99
N LEU A 65 13.91 6.08 -16.21
CA LEU A 65 14.57 4.92 -15.63
C LEU A 65 15.17 5.31 -14.27
N TYR A 66 14.69 4.68 -13.22
CA TYR A 66 15.15 4.94 -11.86
C TYR A 66 15.77 3.70 -11.23
N ARG A 67 16.76 3.96 -10.36
CA ARG A 67 17.41 2.96 -9.52
C ARG A 67 17.34 3.40 -8.07
N THR A 68 16.93 2.50 -7.21
CA THR A 68 16.76 2.74 -5.77
C THR A 68 16.92 1.44 -5.00
N THR A 69 16.61 1.46 -3.72
CA THR A 69 16.50 0.26 -2.89
C THR A 69 15.17 0.23 -2.16
N ALA A 70 14.73 -0.94 -1.73
CA ALA A 70 13.53 -1.07 -0.91
C ALA A 70 13.60 -0.22 0.37
N ASP A 71 14.80 -0.05 0.93
CA ASP A 71 15.01 0.81 2.10
C ASP A 71 14.83 2.30 1.76
N GLN A 72 15.24 2.74 0.57
CA GLN A 72 15.09 4.13 0.12
C GLN A 72 13.70 4.46 -0.42
N MET A 73 12.90 3.46 -0.74
CA MET A 73 11.51 3.67 -1.15
C MET A 73 10.60 4.05 0.02
N TYR A 74 11.01 3.72 1.25
CA TYR A 74 10.27 4.10 2.45
C TYR A 74 10.28 5.62 2.66
N THR A 75 9.10 6.18 2.91
CA THR A 75 8.91 7.59 3.18
C THR A 75 8.47 7.79 4.64
N ASN A 76 9.28 8.49 5.42
CA ASN A 76 9.06 8.74 6.85
C ASN A 76 8.55 10.16 7.15
N ASN A 77 8.13 10.91 6.13
CA ASN A 77 7.72 12.32 6.27
C ASN A 77 6.28 12.50 6.77
N TYR A 78 5.58 11.40 7.02
CA TYR A 78 4.22 11.45 7.52
C TYR A 78 4.19 11.60 9.04
N VAL A 79 3.22 12.35 9.55
CA VAL A 79 3.02 12.51 10.99
C VAL A 79 2.65 11.19 11.64
N ARG A 80 1.88 10.36 10.92
CA ARG A 80 1.54 8.99 11.30
C ARG A 80 2.07 8.01 10.27
N PRO A 81 2.51 6.81 10.68
CA PRO A 81 2.78 5.75 9.73
C PRO A 81 1.54 5.47 8.87
N GLN A 82 1.77 5.34 7.60
CA GLN A 82 0.75 5.03 6.61
C GLN A 82 1.36 4.33 5.42
N GLU A 83 0.55 3.80 4.53
CA GLU A 83 1.04 3.32 3.25
C GLU A 83 1.86 4.40 2.54
N ASN A 84 2.99 3.99 1.96
CA ASN A 84 3.92 4.91 1.33
C ASN A 84 4.76 4.19 0.25
N GLY A 85 5.61 4.95 -0.41
CA GLY A 85 6.57 4.39 -1.37
C GLY A 85 6.00 4.02 -2.73
N HIS A 86 4.75 4.31 -3.02
CA HIS A 86 4.11 3.95 -4.29
C HIS A 86 4.71 4.70 -5.49
N ARG A 87 4.75 4.04 -6.64
CA ARG A 87 5.16 4.58 -7.94
C ARG A 87 4.08 4.27 -8.97
N THR A 88 3.59 5.29 -9.65
CA THR A 88 2.57 5.14 -10.70
C THR A 88 3.19 5.03 -12.10
N ASP A 89 2.37 4.70 -13.07
CA ASP A 89 2.74 4.65 -14.50
C ASP A 89 4.01 3.83 -14.77
N THR A 90 4.16 2.72 -14.06
CA THR A 90 5.32 1.83 -14.19
C THR A 90 5.08 0.82 -15.30
N ARG A 91 6.04 0.70 -16.24
CA ARG A 91 6.00 -0.24 -17.36
C ARG A 91 6.66 -1.56 -16.99
N TRP A 92 7.72 -1.46 -16.19
CA TRP A 92 8.38 -2.62 -15.63
C TRP A 92 9.13 -2.24 -14.35
N VAL A 93 9.31 -3.21 -13.49
CA VAL A 93 10.14 -3.12 -12.30
C VAL A 93 10.95 -4.41 -12.15
N GLU A 94 12.20 -4.25 -11.81
CA GLU A 94 13.14 -5.33 -11.52
C GLU A 94 13.59 -5.25 -10.06
N LEU A 95 13.49 -6.37 -9.35
CA LEU A 95 13.98 -6.51 -7.98
C LEU A 95 15.11 -7.53 -7.99
N THR A 96 16.31 -7.12 -7.58
CA THR A 96 17.50 -7.98 -7.66
C THR A 96 18.25 -8.05 -6.35
N ARG A 97 19.04 -9.11 -6.23
CA ARG A 97 20.13 -9.17 -5.26
C ARG A 97 21.33 -8.37 -5.78
N LYS A 98 22.16 -7.93 -4.88
CA LYS A 98 23.49 -7.46 -5.23
C LYS A 98 24.24 -8.59 -5.94
N GLY A 99 24.46 -8.44 -7.25
CA GLY A 99 25.04 -9.49 -8.10
C GLY A 99 24.11 -10.02 -9.20
N GLY A 100 22.91 -9.44 -9.35
CA GLY A 100 22.14 -9.48 -10.59
C GLY A 100 21.13 -10.59 -10.77
N LYS A 101 20.89 -11.45 -9.78
CA LYS A 101 19.75 -12.39 -9.84
C LYS A 101 18.51 -11.78 -9.22
N GLY A 102 17.36 -11.86 -9.90
CA GLY A 102 16.16 -11.22 -9.43
C GLY A 102 14.88 -11.59 -10.15
N LEU A 103 13.89 -10.76 -9.96
CA LEU A 103 12.54 -10.86 -10.53
C LEU A 103 12.27 -9.62 -11.38
N LEU A 104 11.95 -9.81 -12.63
CA LEU A 104 11.47 -8.76 -13.53
C LEU A 104 9.95 -8.90 -13.71
N ILE A 105 9.24 -7.82 -13.46
CA ILE A 105 7.81 -7.70 -13.64
C ILE A 105 7.56 -6.70 -14.74
N ARG A 106 6.84 -7.11 -15.77
CA ARG A 106 6.44 -6.25 -16.91
C ARG A 106 4.93 -6.14 -16.94
N ALA A 107 4.46 -4.96 -17.29
CA ALA A 107 3.05 -4.70 -17.52
C ALA A 107 2.76 -4.60 -19.03
N ASP A 108 1.60 -5.07 -19.45
CA ASP A 108 1.13 -4.87 -20.82
C ASP A 108 0.75 -3.40 -21.07
N SER A 109 0.34 -2.69 -20.03
CA SER A 109 0.11 -1.25 -20.06
C SER A 109 0.95 -0.55 -18.99
N THR A 110 0.35 -0.10 -17.92
CA THR A 110 1.04 0.46 -16.76
C THR A 110 0.44 -0.09 -15.46
N ILE A 111 1.30 -0.22 -14.48
CA ILE A 111 0.96 -0.65 -13.12
C ILE A 111 1.42 0.41 -12.13
N GLY A 112 0.87 0.36 -10.93
CA GLY A 112 1.48 0.93 -9.76
C GLY A 112 2.29 -0.12 -9.01
N PHE A 113 3.32 0.30 -8.27
CA PHE A 113 4.02 -0.61 -7.38
C PHE A 113 4.61 0.10 -6.18
N ASN A 114 4.85 -0.66 -5.13
CA ASN A 114 5.83 -0.34 -4.10
C ASN A 114 6.61 -1.60 -3.71
N ALA A 115 7.80 -1.39 -3.14
CA ALA A 115 8.64 -2.45 -2.60
C ALA A 115 9.29 -1.93 -1.32
N LEU A 116 8.81 -2.40 -0.18
CA LEU A 116 9.21 -1.90 1.14
C LEU A 116 9.73 -3.02 2.03
N ARG A 117 10.58 -2.65 3.01
CA ARG A 117 11.02 -3.55 4.07
C ARG A 117 9.98 -3.69 5.20
N ASN A 118 8.75 -3.28 4.94
CA ASN A 118 7.64 -3.29 5.89
C ASN A 118 6.43 -3.89 5.22
N SER A 119 5.57 -4.52 6.01
CA SER A 119 4.24 -4.90 5.54
C SER A 119 3.26 -3.73 5.66
N VAL A 120 2.17 -3.78 4.90
CA VAL A 120 1.10 -2.78 5.00
C VAL A 120 0.56 -2.70 6.43
N GLU A 121 0.49 -3.85 7.11
CA GLU A 121 0.01 -3.97 8.48
C GLU A 121 0.93 -3.30 9.52
N ASP A 122 2.22 -3.14 9.21
CA ASP A 122 3.17 -2.45 10.09
C ASP A 122 2.85 -0.96 10.25
N PHE A 123 2.12 -0.39 9.29
CA PHE A 123 1.70 1.02 9.32
C PHE A 123 0.36 1.24 10.00
N ASP A 124 -0.38 0.17 10.27
CA ASP A 124 -1.67 0.26 10.92
C ASP A 124 -1.49 0.37 12.44
N SER A 125 -2.21 1.31 13.05
CA SER A 125 -2.36 1.27 14.49
C SER A 125 -3.55 0.36 14.80
N GLU A 126 -3.39 -0.57 15.73
CA GLU A 126 -4.50 -1.40 16.23
C GLU A 126 -5.70 -0.56 16.69
N GLU A 127 -5.48 0.71 17.03
CA GLU A 127 -6.51 1.66 17.41
C GLU A 127 -7.40 2.06 16.21
N ALA A 128 -6.88 2.03 14.97
CA ALA A 128 -7.67 2.32 13.78
C ALA A 128 -8.70 1.23 13.47
N ILE A 129 -8.41 -0.02 13.85
CA ILE A 129 -9.30 -1.17 13.64
C ILE A 129 -10.48 -1.13 14.61
N SER A 130 -10.31 -0.56 15.80
CA SER A 130 -11.32 -0.54 16.86
C SER A 130 -12.25 0.69 16.84
N ARG A 131 -12.07 1.63 15.90
CA ARG A 131 -12.99 2.77 15.80
C ARG A 131 -14.27 2.38 15.06
N PRO A 132 -15.44 2.43 15.73
CA PRO A 132 -16.71 2.34 15.01
C PRO A 132 -16.78 3.46 13.99
N ARG A 133 -17.04 3.12 12.73
CA ARG A 133 -17.05 4.06 11.61
C ARG A 133 -18.10 5.17 11.67
N GLN A 134 -19.07 5.10 12.60
CA GLN A 134 -20.11 6.13 12.76
C GLN A 134 -20.60 6.17 14.21
N TRP A 135 -20.24 7.20 14.93
CA TRP A 135 -20.73 7.48 16.28
C TRP A 135 -22.23 7.85 16.35
N THR A 136 -22.84 8.18 15.22
CA THR A 136 -24.19 8.70 15.14
C THR A 136 -25.29 7.68 15.41
N ASN A 137 -24.96 6.37 15.40
CA ASN A 137 -25.94 5.29 15.52
C ASN A 137 -25.77 4.45 16.80
N PHE A 138 -24.92 4.89 17.73
CA PHE A 138 -24.69 4.17 18.99
C PHE A 138 -25.61 4.67 20.09
N THR A 139 -26.15 3.73 20.86
CA THR A 139 -26.86 4.06 22.09
C THR A 139 -25.88 4.62 23.15
N PRO A 140 -26.35 5.42 24.12
CA PRO A 140 -25.51 5.90 25.21
C PRO A 140 -24.78 4.78 25.97
N GLU A 141 -25.38 3.60 26.04
CA GLU A 141 -24.83 2.42 26.71
C GLU A 141 -23.69 1.80 25.89
N GLU A 142 -23.83 1.70 24.58
CA GLU A 142 -22.77 1.25 23.67
C GLU A 142 -21.58 2.22 23.67
N VAL A 143 -21.82 3.52 23.76
CA VAL A 143 -20.79 4.54 23.89
C VAL A 143 -20.05 4.41 25.24
N ALA A 144 -20.77 4.15 26.32
CA ALA A 144 -20.19 3.95 27.65
C ALA A 144 -19.32 2.68 27.69
N ASN A 145 -19.82 1.56 27.17
CA ASN A 145 -19.08 0.30 27.07
C ASN A 145 -17.82 0.43 26.22
N HIS A 146 -17.91 1.14 25.08
CA HIS A 146 -16.75 1.41 24.24
C HIS A 146 -15.70 2.28 24.95
N ASN A 147 -16.13 3.28 25.69
CA ASN A 147 -15.21 4.12 26.49
C ASN A 147 -14.55 3.34 27.63
N GLU A 148 -15.24 2.39 28.24
CA GLU A 148 -14.64 1.48 29.22
C GLU A 148 -13.62 0.52 28.62
N GLU A 149 -13.93 -0.07 27.45
CA GLU A 149 -12.98 -0.89 26.70
C GLU A 149 -11.77 -0.07 26.26
N LYS A 150 -12.00 1.14 25.79
CA LYS A 150 -10.95 2.07 25.41
C LYS A 150 -10.09 2.46 26.60
N ALA A 151 -10.68 2.68 27.77
CA ALA A 151 -9.94 2.96 29.00
C ALA A 151 -9.10 1.76 29.47
N LYS A 152 -9.58 0.53 29.27
CA LYS A 152 -8.84 -0.70 29.53
C LYS A 152 -7.71 -0.95 28.52
N ASN A 153 -7.86 -0.43 27.30
CA ASN A 153 -6.91 -0.58 26.19
C ASN A 153 -5.99 0.64 25.98
N VAL A 154 -5.99 1.60 26.90
CA VAL A 154 -5.19 2.85 26.85
C VAL A 154 -3.67 2.63 26.75
N ILE A 155 -3.19 1.40 26.88
CA ILE A 155 -1.76 1.06 26.68
C ILE A 155 -1.44 0.69 25.22
N ARG A 156 -2.40 0.64 24.32
CA ARG A 156 -2.10 0.47 22.90
C ARG A 156 -1.54 1.77 22.35
N ARG A 157 -0.23 1.84 22.30
CA ARG A 157 0.52 2.96 21.74
C ARG A 157 0.06 3.21 20.30
N MET A 158 -0.28 4.46 20.00
CA MET A 158 -0.28 4.89 18.62
C MET A 158 1.10 4.60 18.05
N THR A 159 1.15 3.84 16.93
CA THR A 159 2.39 3.62 16.23
C THR A 159 2.90 4.96 15.69
N HIS A 160 4.13 5.30 16.00
CA HIS A 160 4.82 6.46 15.46
C HIS A 160 5.80 6.04 14.37
N VAL A 161 6.19 6.96 13.51
CA VAL A 161 7.17 6.67 12.45
C VAL A 161 8.48 6.11 12.99
N ASN A 162 8.86 6.46 14.20
CA ASN A 162 10.04 5.95 14.88
C ASN A 162 9.90 4.50 15.37
N ASP A 163 8.67 3.99 15.47
CA ASP A 163 8.39 2.62 15.89
C ASP A 163 8.44 1.63 14.70
N ILE A 164 8.43 2.17 13.48
CA ILE A 164 8.47 1.37 12.25
C ILE A 164 9.90 0.91 12.02
N THR A 165 10.10 -0.40 12.07
CA THR A 165 11.41 -1.03 11.86
C THR A 165 11.38 -1.92 10.62
N PRO A 166 12.46 -1.94 9.82
CA PRO A 166 12.55 -2.81 8.66
C PRO A 166 12.45 -4.28 9.04
N ARG A 167 11.65 -5.03 8.29
CA ARG A 167 11.51 -6.49 8.41
C ARG A 167 12.59 -7.23 7.62
N ASN A 168 12.76 -8.51 7.89
CA ASN A 168 13.69 -9.37 7.16
C ASN A 168 13.10 -9.92 5.85
N PHE A 169 12.37 -9.06 5.11
CA PHE A 169 11.82 -9.35 3.79
C PHE A 169 11.64 -8.03 3.02
N VAL A 170 11.40 -8.13 1.73
CA VAL A 170 10.85 -7.04 0.91
C VAL A 170 9.43 -7.42 0.56
N GLU A 171 8.45 -6.63 0.98
CA GLU A 171 7.06 -6.77 0.54
C GLU A 171 6.84 -5.94 -0.72
N VAL A 172 6.35 -6.60 -1.74
CA VAL A 172 6.09 -6.00 -3.05
C VAL A 172 4.59 -5.99 -3.29
N CYS A 173 4.06 -4.82 -3.59
CA CYS A 173 2.70 -4.65 -4.06
C CYS A 173 2.75 -4.24 -5.53
N ILE A 174 2.00 -4.93 -6.35
CA ILE A 174 1.80 -4.61 -7.77
C ILE A 174 0.32 -4.31 -7.96
N ASP A 175 0.00 -3.11 -8.37
CA ASP A 175 -1.35 -2.61 -8.45
C ASP A 175 -1.77 -2.35 -9.89
N MET A 176 -2.85 -2.98 -10.28
CA MET A 176 -3.55 -2.66 -11.53
C MET A 176 -4.28 -1.31 -11.38
N LYS A 177 -4.88 -1.09 -10.22
CA LYS A 177 -5.56 0.16 -9.84
C LYS A 177 -5.37 0.41 -8.36
N GLN A 178 -5.15 1.65 -8.01
CA GLN A 178 -5.13 2.14 -6.64
C GLN A 178 -5.86 3.49 -6.59
N GLN A 179 -6.66 3.69 -5.59
CA GLN A 179 -7.28 4.98 -5.29
C GLN A 179 -6.17 5.96 -4.87
N GLY A 180 -6.12 7.12 -5.49
CA GLY A 180 -4.96 7.98 -5.50
C GLY A 180 -4.39 8.41 -4.17
N ILE A 181 -5.22 8.74 -3.23
CA ILE A 181 -4.77 9.41 -2.02
C ILE A 181 -4.17 8.38 -1.04
N ALA A 182 -2.90 8.54 -0.71
CA ALA A 182 -2.31 7.82 0.42
C ALA A 182 -2.53 8.60 1.70
N GLY A 183 -2.98 7.93 2.74
CA GLY A 183 -3.06 8.48 4.08
C GLY A 183 -4.39 8.29 4.79
N TYR A 184 -4.35 8.62 6.06
CA TYR A 184 -5.45 8.38 7.00
C TYR A 184 -6.77 9.07 6.59
N ASP A 185 -6.72 10.26 6.02
CA ASP A 185 -7.89 11.07 5.69
C ASP A 185 -8.41 10.82 4.26
N SER A 186 -7.74 9.98 3.49
CA SER A 186 -7.99 9.82 2.07
C SER A 186 -9.07 8.80 1.72
N TRP A 187 -9.49 8.01 2.67
CA TRP A 187 -10.48 6.94 2.44
C TRP A 187 -11.90 7.43 2.17
N GLY A 188 -12.15 8.71 2.39
CA GLY A 188 -13.44 9.36 2.17
C GLY A 188 -13.56 10.05 0.82
N ASP A 189 -12.45 10.36 0.17
CA ASP A 189 -12.46 11.11 -1.07
C ASP A 189 -12.64 10.20 -2.29
N ARG A 190 -13.42 10.65 -3.23
CA ARG A 190 -13.61 9.95 -4.50
C ARG A 190 -12.37 10.13 -5.36
N PRO A 191 -11.88 9.08 -6.03
CA PRO A 191 -10.88 9.27 -7.06
C PRO A 191 -11.43 10.26 -8.09
N LEU A 192 -10.59 11.20 -8.46
CA LEU A 192 -10.89 12.10 -9.58
C LEU A 192 -11.10 11.27 -10.84
N PRO A 193 -12.06 11.63 -11.68
CA PRO A 193 -12.36 10.89 -12.90
C PRO A 193 -11.19 10.88 -13.88
#